data_31fb99164e1a275bed1151afcab70783
#
_entry.id   31fb99164e1a275bed1151afcab70783
#
_cell.length_a   1.000
_cell.length_b   1.000
_cell.length_c   1.000
_cell.angle_alpha   90.00
_cell.angle_beta   90.00
_cell.angle_gamma   90.00
#
_symmetry.space_group_name_H-M   'P 1'
#
loop_
_entity.id
_entity.type
_entity.pdbx_description
1 polymer ?
#
loop_
_entity_poly.entity_id
_entity_poly.type
_entity_poly.pdbx_seq_one_letter_code
_entity_poly.pdbx_strand_id
1 'polypeptide(L)'
;MKTMKYIAACALALIMLASCKTTEEKYSNTNAIWLWGKHMKEAPIQDWANLGYGHILLNEAAFDRWGEEDVYKFMADCEKLGMTVHVWFQCFYADGKWVSPIDDDKRAIKQDFYDKVIARALGYVNKGVKGIHLDYIRYGGTAKKHDFPECRATDSITEFCRQLNVAVKAVNPDVILSAALMPEINSEHYYGQNPAEMGKYIDILMPMVYRYGYNGKADNGLSWVQEITNWLEANSDQADVWVGIQTYSVEMETGNPVALNAEQLLSDCEDVTKTNGTGVVLFRYGLGDFPDVNNLW
;
A
#
# COMPACT_ATOMS: atom_id res chain seq x y z
N MET A 1 -25.63 2.84 -57.63
CA MET A 1 -25.95 3.18 -56.21
C MET A 1 -25.95 1.96 -55.26
N LYS A 2 -25.34 0.81 -55.60
CA LYS A 2 -25.26 -0.36 -54.70
C LYS A 2 -23.86 -0.65 -54.11
N THR A 3 -22.81 0.01 -54.60
CA THR A 3 -21.41 -0.26 -54.20
C THR A 3 -20.92 0.61 -53.03
N MET A 4 -21.62 1.65 -52.64
CA MET A 4 -21.23 2.54 -51.54
C MET A 4 -21.69 2.12 -50.14
N LYS A 5 -22.58 1.09 -50.03
CA LYS A 5 -23.10 0.60 -48.75
C LYS A 5 -22.20 -0.44 -48.07
N TYR A 6 -21.29 -1.07 -48.78
CA TYR A 6 -20.40 -2.11 -48.21
C TYR A 6 -19.10 -1.58 -47.68
N ILE A 7 -18.69 -0.37 -48.08
CA ILE A 7 -17.45 0.26 -47.57
C ILE A 7 -17.64 0.83 -46.17
N ALA A 8 -18.85 1.31 -45.84
CA ALA A 8 -19.15 1.83 -44.51
C ALA A 8 -19.28 0.75 -43.43
N ALA A 9 -19.71 -0.48 -43.80
CA ALA A 9 -19.85 -1.58 -42.85
C ALA A 9 -18.50 -2.21 -42.47
N CYS A 10 -17.51 -2.22 -43.38
CA CYS A 10 -16.16 -2.72 -43.07
C CYS A 10 -15.34 -1.75 -42.22
N ALA A 11 -15.57 -0.44 -42.32
CA ALA A 11 -14.88 0.56 -41.50
C ALA A 11 -15.36 0.55 -40.03
N LEU A 12 -16.62 0.24 -39.77
CA LEU A 12 -17.14 0.11 -38.40
C LEU A 12 -16.68 -1.20 -37.72
N ALA A 13 -16.48 -2.27 -38.48
CA ALA A 13 -15.99 -3.53 -37.92
C ALA A 13 -14.50 -3.51 -37.56
N LEU A 14 -13.69 -2.65 -38.22
CA LEU A 14 -12.26 -2.48 -37.87
C LEU A 14 -12.04 -1.59 -36.63
N ILE A 15 -13.00 -0.73 -36.28
CA ILE A 15 -12.89 0.11 -35.08
C ILE A 15 -13.25 -0.65 -33.80
N MET A 16 -14.02 -1.73 -33.88
CA MET A 16 -14.35 -2.57 -32.72
C MET A 16 -13.29 -3.62 -32.36
N LEU A 17 -12.28 -3.84 -33.21
CA LEU A 17 -11.19 -4.78 -32.92
C LEU A 17 -9.95 -4.11 -32.31
N ALA A 18 -9.93 -2.78 -32.17
CA ALA A 18 -8.79 -2.05 -31.64
C ALA A 18 -8.89 -1.68 -30.14
N SER A 19 -9.82 -2.28 -29.39
CA SER A 19 -9.96 -2.04 -27.96
C SER A 19 -9.81 -3.31 -27.11
N CYS A 20 -8.97 -4.24 -27.56
CA CYS A 20 -8.34 -5.15 -26.62
C CYS A 20 -7.03 -4.45 -26.16
N LYS A 21 -7.13 -3.53 -25.23
CA LYS A 21 -5.98 -3.19 -24.40
C LYS A 21 -5.59 -4.49 -23.71
N THR A 22 -4.51 -5.12 -24.18
CA THR A 22 -3.71 -5.93 -23.26
C THR A 22 -3.37 -4.99 -22.13
N THR A 23 -3.98 -5.17 -20.97
CA THR A 23 -3.48 -4.59 -19.73
C THR A 23 -2.08 -5.16 -19.61
N GLU A 24 -1.05 -4.38 -20.01
CA GLU A 24 0.30 -4.65 -19.56
C GLU A 24 0.20 -4.71 -18.05
N GLU A 25 0.63 -5.82 -17.46
CA GLU A 25 0.69 -5.94 -16.01
C GLU A 25 1.53 -4.78 -15.52
N LYS A 26 0.90 -3.86 -14.79
CA LYS A 26 1.53 -2.63 -14.28
C LYS A 26 2.73 -2.94 -13.40
N TYR A 27 2.72 -4.11 -12.76
CA TYR A 27 3.80 -4.65 -11.94
C TYR A 27 4.10 -6.10 -12.36
N SER A 28 5.38 -6.44 -12.49
CA SER A 28 5.82 -7.81 -12.84
C SER A 28 5.62 -8.82 -11.70
N ASN A 29 5.35 -8.34 -10.49
CA ASN A 29 5.07 -9.13 -9.29
C ASN A 29 4.30 -8.25 -8.30
N THR A 30 3.34 -8.81 -7.58
CA THR A 30 2.47 -8.08 -6.65
C THR A 30 2.54 -8.63 -5.22
N ASN A 31 3.60 -9.39 -4.92
CA ASN A 31 3.85 -9.94 -3.58
C ASN A 31 4.91 -9.10 -2.87
N ALA A 32 4.62 -8.65 -1.67
CA ALA A 32 5.47 -7.71 -0.94
C ALA A 32 5.70 -8.13 0.54
N ILE A 33 6.72 -7.53 1.16
CA ILE A 33 7.09 -7.78 2.55
C ILE A 33 7.29 -6.44 3.28
N TRP A 34 6.68 -6.24 4.45
CA TRP A 34 7.06 -5.19 5.38
C TRP A 34 8.31 -5.60 6.17
N LEU A 35 9.36 -4.81 6.03
CA LEU A 35 10.65 -5.02 6.67
C LEU A 35 10.99 -3.88 7.63
N TRP A 36 11.10 -4.19 8.92
CA TRP A 36 11.62 -3.23 9.89
C TRP A 36 13.08 -2.88 9.60
N GLY A 37 13.44 -1.60 9.68
CA GLY A 37 14.79 -1.12 9.41
C GLY A 37 15.89 -1.83 10.19
N LYS A 38 15.61 -2.27 11.43
CA LYS A 38 16.55 -3.03 12.26
C LYS A 38 16.94 -4.39 11.66
N HIS A 39 16.09 -4.99 10.85
CA HIS A 39 16.30 -6.30 10.25
C HIS A 39 16.87 -6.26 8.82
N MET A 40 17.14 -5.07 8.27
CA MET A 40 17.60 -4.92 6.89
C MET A 40 18.83 -5.79 6.56
N LYS A 41 19.84 -5.82 7.44
CA LYS A 41 21.07 -6.60 7.20
C LYS A 41 20.93 -8.11 7.36
N GLU A 42 19.84 -8.56 8.00
CA GLU A 42 19.51 -9.96 8.23
C GLU A 42 18.54 -10.51 7.17
N ALA A 43 18.00 -9.63 6.32
CA ALA A 43 16.99 -9.97 5.34
C ALA A 43 17.51 -10.94 4.27
N PRO A 44 16.91 -12.14 4.11
CA PRO A 44 17.36 -13.14 3.15
C PRO A 44 16.79 -12.82 1.75
N ILE A 45 17.26 -11.72 1.15
CA ILE A 45 16.67 -11.16 -0.09
C ILE A 45 16.74 -12.14 -1.27
N GLN A 46 17.80 -12.98 -1.34
CA GLN A 46 17.87 -14.00 -2.39
C GLN A 46 16.77 -15.07 -2.22
N ASP A 47 16.51 -15.49 -0.99
CA ASP A 47 15.46 -16.47 -0.72
C ASP A 47 14.09 -15.87 -1.03
N TRP A 48 13.84 -14.60 -0.66
CA TRP A 48 12.59 -13.93 -0.96
C TRP A 48 12.35 -13.79 -2.47
N ALA A 49 13.37 -13.43 -3.24
CA ALA A 49 13.26 -13.39 -4.69
C ALA A 49 12.93 -14.79 -5.28
N ASN A 50 13.57 -15.84 -4.76
CA ASN A 50 13.30 -17.22 -5.16
C ASN A 50 11.87 -17.69 -4.78
N LEU A 51 11.32 -17.17 -3.69
CA LEU A 51 9.97 -17.46 -3.20
C LEU A 51 8.88 -16.61 -3.87
N GLY A 52 9.23 -15.72 -4.81
CA GLY A 52 8.27 -14.95 -5.59
C GLY A 52 7.88 -13.59 -5.02
N TYR A 53 8.68 -13.00 -4.11
CA TYR A 53 8.45 -11.64 -3.63
C TYR A 53 9.15 -10.63 -4.53
N GLY A 54 8.40 -9.64 -5.01
CA GLY A 54 8.86 -8.59 -5.91
C GLY A 54 9.03 -7.22 -5.26
N HIS A 55 8.52 -7.02 -4.04
CA HIS A 55 8.56 -5.73 -3.36
C HIS A 55 8.94 -5.84 -1.89
N ILE A 56 9.70 -4.87 -1.40
CA ILE A 56 10.08 -4.74 0.03
C ILE A 56 9.69 -3.34 0.49
N LEU A 57 8.89 -3.24 1.54
CA LEU A 57 8.54 -2.00 2.20
C LEU A 57 9.50 -1.82 3.39
N LEU A 58 10.64 -1.15 3.14
CA LEU A 58 11.70 -0.96 4.13
C LEU A 58 11.41 0.25 5.00
N ASN A 59 11.30 0.02 6.31
CA ASN A 59 11.10 1.11 7.26
C ASN A 59 12.30 2.07 7.27
N GLU A 60 12.04 3.37 7.17
CA GLU A 60 13.05 4.43 7.05
C GLU A 60 14.05 4.50 8.21
N ALA A 61 13.74 3.95 9.39
CA ALA A 61 14.69 3.84 10.49
C ALA A 61 15.96 3.04 10.12
N ALA A 62 15.98 2.36 8.97
CA ALA A 62 17.17 1.74 8.42
C ALA A 62 18.28 2.77 8.12
N PHE A 63 17.90 3.98 7.63
CA PHE A 63 18.86 5.04 7.31
C PHE A 63 19.61 5.54 8.57
N ASP A 64 18.87 5.77 9.66
CA ASP A 64 19.49 6.19 10.94
C ASP A 64 20.34 5.07 11.54
N ARG A 65 19.90 3.82 11.38
CA ARG A 65 20.57 2.66 12.01
C ARG A 65 21.81 2.21 11.27
N TRP A 66 21.77 2.20 9.94
CA TRP A 66 22.80 1.57 9.11
C TRP A 66 23.55 2.57 8.22
N GLY A 67 23.05 3.80 8.10
CA GLY A 67 23.58 4.83 7.21
C GLY A 67 23.08 4.69 5.77
N GLU A 68 23.15 5.80 5.04
CA GLU A 68 22.64 5.89 3.66
C GLU A 68 23.35 4.92 2.71
N GLU A 69 24.68 4.77 2.81
CA GLU A 69 25.48 3.90 1.94
C GLU A 69 24.99 2.45 1.99
N ASP A 70 24.83 1.91 3.19
CA ASP A 70 24.37 0.53 3.39
C ASP A 70 22.92 0.34 2.89
N VAL A 71 22.04 1.34 3.10
CA VAL A 71 20.65 1.26 2.66
C VAL A 71 20.55 1.31 1.15
N TYR A 72 21.26 2.22 0.49
CA TYR A 72 21.25 2.26 -0.99
C TYR A 72 21.92 1.04 -1.61
N LYS A 73 22.95 0.49 -0.96
CA LYS A 73 23.54 -0.79 -1.38
C LYS A 73 22.50 -1.91 -1.30
N PHE A 74 21.77 -1.99 -0.19
CA PHE A 74 20.68 -2.99 -0.03
C PHE A 74 19.64 -2.85 -1.14
N MET A 75 19.19 -1.62 -1.43
CA MET A 75 18.24 -1.36 -2.53
C MET A 75 18.76 -1.82 -3.89
N ALA A 76 20.03 -1.53 -4.17
CA ALA A 76 20.69 -1.95 -5.43
C ALA A 76 20.85 -3.48 -5.50
N ASP A 77 21.08 -4.16 -4.39
CA ASP A 77 21.17 -5.61 -4.35
C ASP A 77 19.78 -6.26 -4.55
N CYS A 78 18.71 -5.68 -3.98
CA CYS A 78 17.33 -6.09 -4.25
C CYS A 78 16.96 -5.90 -5.74
N GLU A 79 17.33 -4.77 -6.34
CA GLU A 79 17.06 -4.48 -7.74
C GLU A 79 17.70 -5.50 -8.70
N LYS A 80 18.91 -5.96 -8.41
CA LYS A 80 19.58 -7.03 -9.19
C LYS A 80 18.82 -8.36 -9.16
N LEU A 81 18.01 -8.56 -8.11
CA LEU A 81 17.14 -9.72 -7.94
C LEU A 81 15.72 -9.49 -8.49
N GLY A 82 15.47 -8.35 -9.16
CA GLY A 82 14.16 -8.00 -9.70
C GLY A 82 13.18 -7.46 -8.66
N MET A 83 13.65 -7.13 -7.45
CA MET A 83 12.80 -6.61 -6.39
C MET A 83 12.88 -5.08 -6.30
N THR A 84 11.73 -4.43 -6.09
CA THR A 84 11.63 -2.98 -5.84
C THR A 84 11.54 -2.72 -4.32
N VAL A 85 12.40 -1.82 -3.83
CA VAL A 85 12.33 -1.38 -2.43
C VAL A 85 11.59 -0.05 -2.35
N HIS A 86 10.56 -0.03 -1.49
CA HIS A 86 9.82 1.18 -1.12
C HIS A 86 10.35 1.69 0.22
N VAL A 87 10.61 2.98 0.34
CA VAL A 87 10.86 3.59 1.65
C VAL A 87 9.54 3.74 2.38
N TRP A 88 9.40 3.02 3.49
CA TRP A 88 8.24 3.03 4.35
C TRP A 88 8.42 4.00 5.51
N PHE A 89 7.59 5.04 5.60
CA PHE A 89 7.62 6.01 6.68
C PHE A 89 6.23 6.43 7.18
N GLN A 90 6.21 6.99 8.39
CA GLN A 90 5.00 7.47 9.05
C GLN A 90 4.66 8.89 8.58
N CYS A 91 3.40 9.13 8.19
CA CYS A 91 2.91 10.43 7.73
C CYS A 91 2.42 11.30 8.90
N PHE A 92 1.29 10.95 9.51
CA PHE A 92 0.64 11.75 10.56
C PHE A 92 0.87 11.20 11.97
N TYR A 93 2.04 10.60 12.18
CA TYR A 93 2.51 10.18 13.49
C TYR A 93 3.97 10.60 13.65
N ALA A 94 4.24 11.50 14.59
CA ALA A 94 5.56 12.06 14.82
C ALA A 94 5.80 12.21 16.32
N ASP A 95 7.03 11.96 16.78
CA ASP A 95 7.45 12.09 18.18
C ASP A 95 6.52 11.33 19.17
N GLY A 96 6.06 10.13 18.74
CA GLY A 96 5.18 9.29 19.55
C GLY A 96 3.73 9.79 19.66
N LYS A 97 3.30 10.74 18.83
CA LYS A 97 1.97 11.35 18.87
C LYS A 97 1.33 11.44 17.50
N TRP A 98 -0.01 11.33 17.48
CA TRP A 98 -0.81 11.65 16.32
C TRP A 98 -0.77 13.14 16.03
N VAL A 99 -0.55 13.50 14.78
CA VAL A 99 -0.63 14.87 14.26
C VAL A 99 -1.90 14.96 13.43
N SER A 100 -2.85 15.81 13.85
CA SER A 100 -4.00 16.10 13.01
C SER A 100 -3.55 16.83 11.75
N PRO A 101 -3.99 16.40 10.55
CA PRO A 101 -3.78 17.14 9.30
C PRO A 101 -4.39 18.56 9.31
N ILE A 102 -5.42 18.76 10.12
CA ILE A 102 -6.16 20.04 10.23
C ILE A 102 -5.72 20.78 11.49
N ASP A 103 -5.56 22.10 11.35
CA ASP A 103 -5.50 23.07 12.43
C ASP A 103 -6.94 23.42 12.80
N ASP A 104 -7.40 22.96 13.97
CA ASP A 104 -8.79 23.10 14.40
C ASP A 104 -9.19 24.55 14.64
N ASP A 105 -8.26 25.40 15.09
CA ASP A 105 -8.51 26.82 15.34
C ASP A 105 -8.71 27.60 14.04
N LYS A 106 -7.94 27.22 13.01
CA LYS A 106 -8.01 27.85 11.68
C LYS A 106 -9.00 27.15 10.74
N ARG A 107 -9.45 25.93 11.10
CA ARG A 107 -10.25 25.05 10.26
C ARG A 107 -9.68 24.87 8.85
N ALA A 108 -8.39 24.65 8.79
CA ALA A 108 -7.61 24.56 7.56
C ALA A 108 -6.50 23.50 7.68
N ILE A 109 -6.02 22.97 6.55
CA ILE A 109 -4.91 22.04 6.53
C ILE A 109 -3.65 22.68 7.13
N LYS A 110 -2.84 21.87 7.81
CA LYS A 110 -1.50 22.26 8.31
C LYS A 110 -0.48 22.15 7.18
N GLN A 111 -0.49 23.15 6.28
CA GLN A 111 0.35 23.11 5.07
C GLN A 111 1.84 22.93 5.40
N ASP A 112 2.37 23.63 6.42
CA ASP A 112 3.78 23.50 6.85
C ASP A 112 4.15 22.05 7.26
N PHE A 113 3.18 21.30 7.77
CA PHE A 113 3.39 19.90 8.11
C PHE A 113 3.38 19.02 6.86
N TYR A 114 2.45 19.27 5.92
CA TYR A 114 2.44 18.59 4.63
C TYR A 114 3.76 18.80 3.89
N ASP A 115 4.21 20.05 3.80
CA ASP A 115 5.46 20.42 3.11
C ASP A 115 6.67 19.65 3.69
N LYS A 116 6.73 19.48 5.01
CA LYS A 116 7.79 18.70 5.66
C LYS A 116 7.76 17.22 5.28
N VAL A 117 6.58 16.60 5.29
CA VAL A 117 6.43 15.17 4.93
C VAL A 117 6.71 14.96 3.44
N ILE A 118 6.24 15.86 2.58
CA ILE A 118 6.50 15.82 1.13
C ILE A 118 7.99 16.02 0.85
N ALA A 119 8.64 16.99 1.50
CA ALA A 119 10.08 17.23 1.35
C ALA A 119 10.91 15.99 1.76
N ARG A 120 10.48 15.26 2.81
CA ARG A 120 11.10 13.98 3.20
C ARG A 120 11.00 12.94 2.08
N ALA A 121 9.82 12.74 1.50
CA ALA A 121 9.62 11.85 0.37
C ALA A 121 10.50 12.23 -0.84
N LEU A 122 10.52 13.52 -1.18
CA LEU A 122 11.35 14.04 -2.27
C LEU A 122 12.85 13.85 -2.02
N GLY A 123 13.28 13.90 -0.75
CA GLY A 123 14.66 13.59 -0.37
C GLY A 123 15.09 12.18 -0.78
N TYR A 124 14.20 11.19 -0.64
CA TYR A 124 14.44 9.82 -1.11
C TYR A 124 14.35 9.69 -2.63
N VAL A 125 13.32 10.27 -3.23
CA VAL A 125 13.08 10.20 -4.70
C VAL A 125 14.24 10.83 -5.47
N ASN A 126 14.76 11.98 -5.03
CA ASN A 126 15.92 12.64 -5.64
C ASN A 126 17.22 11.81 -5.55
N LYS A 127 17.27 10.81 -4.68
CA LYS A 127 18.36 9.85 -4.55
C LYS A 127 18.10 8.53 -5.29
N GLY A 128 17.04 8.46 -6.11
CA GLY A 128 16.75 7.34 -6.99
C GLY A 128 15.89 6.23 -6.37
N VAL A 129 15.23 6.48 -5.23
CA VAL A 129 14.26 5.53 -4.64
C VAL A 129 13.08 5.35 -5.59
N LYS A 130 12.69 4.10 -5.83
CA LYS A 130 11.66 3.73 -6.82
C LYS A 130 10.26 3.54 -6.22
N GLY A 131 10.14 3.49 -4.90
CA GLY A 131 8.87 3.35 -4.22
C GLY A 131 8.81 4.13 -2.90
N ILE A 132 7.66 4.74 -2.62
CA ILE A 132 7.35 5.41 -1.36
C ILE A 132 6.11 4.74 -0.78
N HIS A 133 6.23 4.24 0.46
CA HIS A 133 5.12 3.64 1.19
C HIS A 133 4.71 4.50 2.38
N LEU A 134 3.45 4.95 2.36
CA LEU A 134 2.88 5.88 3.32
C LEU A 134 2.13 5.10 4.41
N ASP A 135 2.70 5.06 5.59
CA ASP A 135 2.03 4.53 6.78
C ASP A 135 1.53 5.68 7.66
N TYR A 136 0.59 5.39 8.55
CA TYR A 136 -0.05 6.41 9.39
C TYR A 136 -0.61 7.60 8.60
N ILE A 137 -0.99 7.37 7.34
CA ILE A 137 -1.66 8.36 6.49
C ILE A 137 -3.15 8.47 6.88
N ARG A 138 -3.38 8.86 8.12
CA ARG A 138 -4.70 8.87 8.74
C ARG A 138 -4.72 9.60 10.07
N TYR A 139 -5.92 9.86 10.58
CA TYR A 139 -6.12 10.22 11.98
C TYR A 139 -5.99 9.00 12.89
N GLY A 140 -5.70 9.22 14.16
CA GLY A 140 -5.59 8.18 15.20
C GLY A 140 -6.96 7.73 15.76
N GLY A 141 -7.98 7.56 14.92
CA GLY A 141 -9.34 7.25 15.35
C GLY A 141 -10.18 8.48 15.73
N THR A 142 -9.73 9.68 15.40
CA THR A 142 -10.35 10.95 15.86
C THR A 142 -10.83 11.84 14.72
N ALA A 143 -10.87 11.37 13.46
CA ALA A 143 -11.20 12.18 12.28
C ALA A 143 -12.48 13.02 12.46
N LYS A 144 -13.56 12.43 13.00
CA LYS A 144 -14.81 13.13 13.27
C LYS A 144 -14.71 14.33 14.23
N LYS A 145 -13.62 14.44 15.02
CA LYS A 145 -13.40 15.59 15.91
C LYS A 145 -12.76 16.76 15.17
N HIS A 146 -12.16 16.50 14.03
CA HIS A 146 -11.45 17.45 13.18
C HIS A 146 -12.17 17.68 11.85
N ASP A 147 -13.47 17.41 11.78
CA ASP A 147 -14.28 17.46 10.58
C ASP A 147 -15.14 18.73 10.56
N PHE A 148 -14.73 19.73 9.80
CA PHE A 148 -15.37 21.03 9.69
C PHE A 148 -16.01 21.23 8.30
N PRO A 149 -17.11 22.01 8.18
CA PRO A 149 -17.68 22.31 6.86
C PRO A 149 -16.68 22.94 5.88
N GLU A 150 -15.75 23.75 6.39
CA GLU A 150 -14.73 24.47 5.62
C GLU A 150 -13.54 23.58 5.25
N CYS A 151 -13.28 22.51 6.01
CA CYS A 151 -12.16 21.60 5.82
C CYS A 151 -12.50 20.22 6.39
N ARG A 152 -12.92 19.32 5.52
CA ARG A 152 -13.34 17.98 5.92
C ARG A 152 -12.11 17.11 6.27
N ALA A 153 -12.27 16.24 7.24
CA ALA A 153 -11.18 15.34 7.65
C ALA A 153 -10.73 14.41 6.51
N THR A 154 -11.67 13.89 5.71
CA THR A 154 -11.38 13.07 4.52
C THR A 154 -10.66 13.86 3.44
N ASP A 155 -11.11 15.09 3.17
CA ASP A 155 -10.52 15.94 2.15
C ASP A 155 -9.08 16.32 2.51
N SER A 156 -8.77 16.47 3.79
CA SER A 156 -7.40 16.75 4.24
C SER A 156 -6.43 15.60 3.93
N ILE A 157 -6.84 14.33 4.13
CA ILE A 157 -6.01 13.17 3.78
C ILE A 157 -5.85 13.07 2.25
N THR A 158 -6.95 13.22 1.51
CA THR A 158 -6.94 13.21 0.04
C THR A 158 -6.08 14.32 -0.54
N GLU A 159 -6.15 15.53 0.00
CA GLU A 159 -5.35 16.66 -0.45
C GLU A 159 -3.85 16.44 -0.20
N PHE A 160 -3.49 15.81 0.93
CA PHE A 160 -2.11 15.39 1.15
C PHE A 160 -1.64 14.38 0.09
N CYS A 161 -2.46 13.35 -0.22
CA CYS A 161 -2.14 12.39 -1.28
C CYS A 161 -1.93 13.09 -2.63
N ARG A 162 -2.80 14.04 -2.97
CA ARG A 162 -2.70 14.82 -4.21
C ARG A 162 -1.41 15.64 -4.28
N GLN A 163 -1.10 16.40 -3.23
CA GLN A 163 0.12 17.23 -3.20
C GLN A 163 1.39 16.35 -3.28
N LEU A 164 1.43 15.24 -2.55
CA LEU A 164 2.55 14.30 -2.59
C LEU A 164 2.71 13.69 -3.99
N ASN A 165 1.61 13.22 -4.59
CA ASN A 165 1.63 12.67 -5.95
C ASN A 165 2.20 13.66 -6.94
N VAL A 166 1.66 14.88 -6.99
CA VAL A 166 2.13 15.92 -7.89
C VAL A 166 3.62 16.21 -7.71
N ALA A 167 4.09 16.31 -6.47
CA ALA A 167 5.48 16.60 -6.18
C ALA A 167 6.41 15.45 -6.58
N VAL A 168 6.06 14.22 -6.23
CA VAL A 168 6.86 13.01 -6.53
C VAL A 168 6.88 12.72 -8.02
N LYS A 169 5.71 12.72 -8.68
CA LYS A 169 5.61 12.39 -10.11
C LYS A 169 6.23 13.48 -11.01
N ALA A 170 6.36 14.71 -10.53
CA ALA A 170 7.12 15.76 -11.21
C ALA A 170 8.63 15.51 -11.23
N VAL A 171 9.17 14.81 -10.24
CA VAL A 171 10.58 14.41 -10.20
C VAL A 171 10.80 13.13 -11.00
N ASN A 172 9.98 12.11 -10.75
CA ASN A 172 10.04 10.85 -11.46
C ASN A 172 8.63 10.22 -11.53
N PRO A 173 8.00 10.15 -12.72
CA PRO A 173 6.66 9.59 -12.87
C PRO A 173 6.57 8.08 -12.56
N ASP A 174 7.70 7.35 -12.61
CA ASP A 174 7.76 5.91 -12.41
C ASP A 174 7.85 5.51 -10.93
N VAL A 175 8.01 6.45 -10.00
CA VAL A 175 8.02 6.15 -8.56
C VAL A 175 6.67 5.65 -8.13
N ILE A 176 6.64 4.46 -7.53
CA ILE A 176 5.41 3.83 -7.03
C ILE A 176 5.02 4.47 -5.69
N LEU A 177 3.80 4.99 -5.59
CA LEU A 177 3.21 5.47 -4.35
C LEU A 177 2.26 4.42 -3.79
N SER A 178 2.49 3.98 -2.56
CA SER A 178 1.61 3.04 -1.87
C SER A 178 1.22 3.55 -0.49
N ALA A 179 0.08 3.12 0.03
CA ALA A 179 -0.43 3.59 1.31
C ALA A 179 -1.07 2.46 2.13
N ALA A 180 -0.73 2.40 3.43
CA ALA A 180 -1.40 1.52 4.38
C ALA A 180 -2.78 2.06 4.76
N LEU A 181 -3.81 1.22 4.68
CA LEU A 181 -5.18 1.54 5.06
C LEU A 181 -5.66 0.71 6.25
N MET A 182 -6.57 1.31 7.03
CA MET A 182 -7.34 0.55 8.03
C MET A 182 -8.34 -0.38 7.31
N PRO A 183 -8.53 -1.61 7.80
CA PRO A 183 -9.36 -2.61 7.15
C PRO A 183 -10.85 -2.47 7.55
N GLU A 184 -11.42 -1.29 7.36
CA GLU A 184 -12.78 -0.96 7.79
C GLU A 184 -13.55 -0.23 6.70
N ILE A 185 -14.75 -0.72 6.39
CA ILE A 185 -15.64 -0.13 5.37
C ILE A 185 -15.97 1.35 5.65
N ASN A 186 -16.03 1.75 6.93
CA ASN A 186 -16.29 3.13 7.35
C ASN A 186 -15.03 3.83 7.88
N SER A 187 -13.87 3.58 7.29
CA SER A 187 -12.58 4.14 7.72
C SER A 187 -12.55 5.68 7.70
N GLU A 188 -13.37 6.32 6.88
CA GLU A 188 -13.54 7.77 6.81
C GLU A 188 -13.93 8.38 8.16
N HIS A 189 -14.91 7.79 8.84
CA HIS A 189 -15.47 8.32 10.09
C HIS A 189 -14.43 8.42 11.22
N TYR A 190 -13.54 7.45 11.30
CA TYR A 190 -12.54 7.38 12.37
C TYR A 190 -11.16 7.85 11.93
N TYR A 191 -10.80 7.55 10.69
CA TYR A 191 -9.42 7.68 10.20
C TYR A 191 -9.25 8.72 9.11
N GLY A 192 -10.35 9.21 8.53
CA GLY A 192 -10.31 10.19 7.43
C GLY A 192 -9.83 9.58 6.10
N GLN A 193 -9.71 8.26 6.01
CA GLN A 193 -9.31 7.56 4.79
C GLN A 193 -10.51 7.32 3.89
N ASN A 194 -10.53 7.95 2.71
CA ASN A 194 -11.48 7.66 1.64
C ASN A 194 -10.73 6.96 0.50
N PRO A 195 -10.83 5.64 0.35
CA PRO A 195 -10.08 4.89 -0.64
C PRO A 195 -10.32 5.36 -2.08
N ALA A 196 -11.56 5.71 -2.43
CA ALA A 196 -11.91 6.18 -3.78
C ALA A 196 -11.22 7.51 -4.13
N GLU A 197 -11.14 8.42 -3.17
CA GLU A 197 -10.47 9.70 -3.38
C GLU A 197 -8.94 9.58 -3.30
N MET A 198 -8.43 8.73 -2.40
CA MET A 198 -6.99 8.44 -2.28
C MET A 198 -6.46 7.71 -3.51
N GLY A 199 -7.21 6.76 -4.07
CA GLY A 199 -6.84 5.96 -5.24
C GLY A 199 -6.66 6.77 -6.53
N LYS A 200 -7.14 8.00 -6.58
CA LYS A 200 -6.84 8.93 -7.68
C LYS A 200 -5.38 9.39 -7.71
N TYR A 201 -4.66 9.26 -6.60
CA TYR A 201 -3.30 9.79 -6.41
C TYR A 201 -2.29 8.76 -5.90
N ILE A 202 -2.76 7.67 -5.34
CA ILE A 202 -1.93 6.58 -4.81
C ILE A 202 -2.04 5.39 -5.76
N ASP A 203 -0.90 4.82 -6.15
CA ASP A 203 -0.87 3.72 -7.11
C ASP A 203 -1.34 2.39 -6.52
N ILE A 204 -1.07 2.15 -5.21
CA ILE A 204 -1.39 0.90 -4.52
C ILE A 204 -1.95 1.21 -3.12
N LEU A 205 -3.15 0.74 -2.83
CA LEU A 205 -3.75 0.77 -1.50
C LEU A 205 -3.51 -0.58 -0.81
N MET A 206 -2.96 -0.54 0.40
CA MET A 206 -2.57 -1.73 1.17
C MET A 206 -3.38 -1.81 2.47
N PRO A 207 -4.61 -2.36 2.44
CA PRO A 207 -5.40 -2.54 3.66
C PRO A 207 -4.74 -3.56 4.59
N MET A 208 -4.61 -3.22 5.86
CA MET A 208 -4.03 -4.09 6.90
C MET A 208 -5.07 -5.12 7.37
N VAL A 209 -5.43 -6.09 6.52
CA VAL A 209 -6.46 -7.10 6.80
C VAL A 209 -5.88 -8.19 7.72
N TYR A 210 -5.51 -7.76 8.93
CA TYR A 210 -4.93 -8.63 9.96
C TYR A 210 -6.04 -9.42 10.65
N ARG A 211 -6.38 -10.59 10.11
CA ARG A 211 -7.56 -11.37 10.54
C ARG A 211 -7.48 -11.88 11.97
N TYR A 212 -6.28 -12.09 12.50
CA TYR A 212 -6.08 -12.61 13.84
C TYR A 212 -5.96 -11.50 14.88
N GLY A 213 -6.76 -11.55 15.92
CA GLY A 213 -6.74 -10.58 17.02
C GLY A 213 -7.44 -9.23 16.71
N TYR A 214 -7.85 -8.97 15.47
CA TYR A 214 -8.51 -7.72 15.13
C TYR A 214 -9.90 -7.62 15.80
N ASN A 215 -10.19 -6.45 16.37
CA ASN A 215 -11.41 -6.19 17.14
C ASN A 215 -11.66 -7.18 18.29
N GLY A 216 -10.58 -7.75 18.87
CA GLY A 216 -10.67 -8.69 19.99
C GLY A 216 -11.19 -10.08 19.62
N LYS A 217 -11.23 -10.43 18.35
CA LYS A 217 -11.56 -11.78 17.87
C LYS A 217 -10.27 -12.56 17.60
N ALA A 218 -10.23 -13.84 18.01
CA ALA A 218 -9.08 -14.72 17.74
C ALA A 218 -8.82 -14.84 16.24
N ASP A 219 -9.89 -15.02 15.45
CA ASP A 219 -9.86 -15.03 13.99
C ASP A 219 -11.16 -14.43 13.46
N ASN A 220 -11.07 -13.47 12.54
CA ASN A 220 -12.21 -12.88 11.86
C ASN A 220 -12.73 -13.72 10.68
N GLY A 221 -11.93 -14.69 10.23
CA GLY A 221 -12.27 -15.63 9.17
C GLY A 221 -12.16 -15.08 7.75
N LEU A 222 -12.25 -15.99 6.79
CA LEU A 222 -12.12 -15.68 5.36
C LEU A 222 -13.22 -14.73 4.87
N SER A 223 -14.46 -14.87 5.34
CA SER A 223 -15.57 -14.00 4.91
C SER A 223 -15.30 -12.53 5.18
N TRP A 224 -14.65 -12.21 6.31
CA TRP A 224 -14.26 -10.84 6.62
C TRP A 224 -13.14 -10.33 5.71
N VAL A 225 -12.14 -11.18 5.39
CA VAL A 225 -11.08 -10.83 4.43
C VAL A 225 -11.69 -10.54 3.06
N GLN A 226 -12.62 -11.37 2.59
CA GLN A 226 -13.31 -11.19 1.31
C GLN A 226 -14.17 -9.92 1.30
N GLU A 227 -14.95 -9.67 2.34
CA GLU A 227 -15.80 -8.48 2.46
C GLU A 227 -14.99 -7.20 2.35
N ILE A 228 -13.92 -7.07 3.16
CA ILE A 228 -13.06 -5.87 3.18
C ILE A 228 -12.32 -5.68 1.86
N THR A 229 -11.71 -6.75 1.33
CA THR A 229 -10.92 -6.66 0.09
C THR A 229 -11.80 -6.29 -1.10
N ASN A 230 -12.93 -6.99 -1.31
CA ASN A 230 -13.83 -6.72 -2.43
C ASN A 230 -14.46 -5.32 -2.34
N TRP A 231 -14.77 -4.86 -1.12
CA TRP A 231 -15.26 -3.50 -0.93
C TRP A 231 -14.20 -2.46 -1.28
N LEU A 232 -12.97 -2.65 -0.82
CA LEU A 232 -11.87 -1.72 -1.11
C LEU A 232 -11.56 -1.68 -2.61
N GLU A 233 -11.48 -2.82 -3.27
CA GLU A 233 -11.23 -2.89 -4.70
C GLU A 233 -12.32 -2.15 -5.49
N ALA A 234 -13.59 -2.39 -5.16
CA ALA A 234 -14.71 -1.68 -5.78
C ALA A 234 -14.75 -0.18 -5.48
N ASN A 235 -13.97 0.32 -4.50
CA ASN A 235 -13.91 1.70 -4.06
C ASN A 235 -12.46 2.26 -4.05
N SER A 236 -11.56 1.74 -4.89
CA SER A 236 -10.16 2.17 -4.95
C SER A 236 -9.84 3.09 -6.14
N ASP A 237 -10.82 3.44 -6.95
CA ASP A 237 -10.70 4.18 -8.21
C ASP A 237 -9.70 3.49 -9.16
N GLN A 238 -8.51 4.06 -9.37
CA GLN A 238 -7.48 3.49 -10.26
C GLN A 238 -6.38 2.74 -9.52
N ALA A 239 -6.40 2.74 -8.18
CA ALA A 239 -5.36 2.10 -7.39
C ALA A 239 -5.54 0.58 -7.35
N ASP A 240 -4.42 -0.14 -7.44
CA ASP A 240 -4.40 -1.57 -7.13
C ASP A 240 -4.59 -1.81 -5.63
N VAL A 241 -5.18 -2.95 -5.26
CA VAL A 241 -5.37 -3.33 -3.85
C VAL A 241 -4.50 -4.54 -3.52
N TRP A 242 -3.42 -4.30 -2.74
CA TRP A 242 -2.57 -5.37 -2.23
C TRP A 242 -2.87 -5.60 -0.75
N VAL A 243 -3.36 -6.77 -0.44
CA VAL A 243 -3.89 -7.08 0.90
C VAL A 243 -2.78 -7.35 1.90
N GLY A 244 -2.75 -6.55 2.96
CA GLY A 244 -1.84 -6.76 4.09
C GLY A 244 -2.28 -7.95 4.94
N ILE A 245 -1.42 -8.95 5.06
CA ILE A 245 -1.61 -10.17 5.85
C ILE A 245 -0.58 -10.19 6.97
N GLN A 246 -1.00 -10.47 8.21
CA GLN A 246 -0.06 -10.66 9.30
C GLN A 246 0.55 -12.05 9.29
N THR A 247 1.85 -12.14 9.63
CA THR A 247 2.62 -13.39 9.68
C THR A 247 2.50 -14.13 11.01
N TYR A 248 1.54 -13.75 11.83
CA TYR A 248 1.34 -14.29 13.18
C TYR A 248 -0.14 -14.28 13.57
N SER A 249 -0.54 -15.21 14.39
CA SER A 249 -1.79 -15.13 15.15
C SER A 249 -1.55 -14.44 16.49
N VAL A 250 -2.62 -14.17 17.24
CA VAL A 250 -2.55 -13.53 18.56
C VAL A 250 -3.13 -14.47 19.60
N GLU A 251 -2.34 -14.78 20.62
CA GLU A 251 -2.84 -15.50 21.80
C GLU A 251 -3.77 -14.58 22.58
N MET A 252 -5.06 -14.93 22.65
CA MET A 252 -6.10 -14.03 23.16
C MET A 252 -5.98 -13.69 24.66
N GLU A 253 -5.33 -14.58 25.43
CA GLU A 253 -5.16 -14.39 26.87
C GLU A 253 -4.04 -13.40 27.20
N THR A 254 -2.95 -13.43 26.43
CA THR A 254 -1.74 -12.63 26.71
C THR A 254 -1.55 -11.48 25.74
N GLY A 255 -2.20 -11.53 24.57
CA GLY A 255 -1.95 -10.61 23.45
C GLY A 255 -0.63 -10.84 22.71
N ASN A 256 0.08 -11.92 23.02
CA ASN A 256 1.36 -12.20 22.40
C ASN A 256 1.20 -12.71 20.96
N PRO A 257 2.10 -12.32 20.04
CA PRO A 257 2.11 -12.86 18.69
C PRO A 257 2.63 -14.31 18.71
N VAL A 258 1.94 -15.18 17.96
CA VAL A 258 2.33 -16.57 17.71
C VAL A 258 2.62 -16.74 16.23
N ALA A 259 3.87 -17.02 15.88
CA ALA A 259 4.30 -17.15 14.49
C ALA A 259 3.48 -18.20 13.73
N LEU A 260 3.08 -17.88 12.51
CA LEU A 260 2.47 -18.83 11.57
C LEU A 260 3.56 -19.52 10.78
N ASN A 261 3.34 -20.79 10.46
CA ASN A 261 4.23 -21.52 9.55
C ASN A 261 3.92 -21.20 8.08
N ALA A 262 4.80 -21.61 7.16
CA ALA A 262 4.68 -21.32 5.74
C ALA A 262 3.38 -21.85 5.11
N GLU A 263 2.89 -23.03 5.53
CA GLU A 263 1.64 -23.60 5.01
C GLU A 263 0.42 -22.77 5.41
N GLN A 264 0.35 -22.32 6.66
CA GLN A 264 -0.72 -21.44 7.13
C GLN A 264 -0.71 -20.11 6.42
N LEU A 265 0.48 -19.51 6.25
CA LEU A 265 0.62 -18.23 5.53
C LEU A 265 0.31 -18.36 4.05
N LEU A 266 0.70 -19.47 3.41
CA LEU A 266 0.32 -19.74 2.02
C LEU A 266 -1.21 -19.81 1.88
N SER A 267 -1.87 -20.52 2.77
CA SER A 267 -3.34 -20.61 2.79
C SER A 267 -3.98 -19.22 2.96
N ASP A 268 -3.46 -18.37 3.84
CA ASP A 268 -3.97 -16.99 3.99
C ASP A 268 -3.73 -16.14 2.73
N CYS A 269 -2.62 -16.32 2.02
CA CYS A 269 -2.35 -15.69 0.73
C CYS A 269 -3.31 -16.20 -0.37
N GLU A 270 -3.51 -17.52 -0.46
CA GLU A 270 -4.46 -18.14 -1.38
C GLU A 270 -5.91 -17.68 -1.12
N ASP A 271 -6.26 -17.34 0.12
CA ASP A 271 -7.56 -16.79 0.44
C ASP A 271 -7.76 -15.39 -0.18
N VAL A 272 -6.70 -14.60 -0.33
CA VAL A 272 -6.74 -13.31 -1.03
C VAL A 272 -6.97 -13.51 -2.52
N THR A 273 -6.40 -14.53 -3.16
CA THR A 273 -6.64 -14.78 -4.60
C THR A 273 -8.09 -15.14 -4.93
N LYS A 274 -8.90 -15.47 -3.92
CA LYS A 274 -10.36 -15.70 -4.06
C LYS A 274 -11.17 -14.40 -3.96
N THR A 275 -10.51 -13.27 -3.84
CA THR A 275 -11.07 -11.90 -3.80
C THR A 275 -10.72 -11.16 -5.09
N ASN A 276 -11.09 -9.88 -5.18
CA ASN A 276 -10.67 -9.01 -6.28
C ASN A 276 -9.33 -8.28 -5.99
N GLY A 277 -8.68 -8.56 -4.85
CA GLY A 277 -7.34 -8.03 -4.56
C GLY A 277 -6.32 -8.51 -5.58
N THR A 278 -5.33 -7.68 -5.88
CA THR A 278 -4.34 -7.90 -6.95
C THR A 278 -2.93 -8.20 -6.42
N GLY A 279 -2.75 -8.29 -5.12
CA GLY A 279 -1.47 -8.59 -4.49
C GLY A 279 -1.58 -8.87 -3.01
N VAL A 280 -0.50 -9.36 -2.42
CA VAL A 280 -0.38 -9.61 -0.97
C VAL A 280 0.84 -8.92 -0.39
N VAL A 281 0.72 -8.45 0.85
CA VAL A 281 1.84 -7.83 1.58
C VAL A 281 1.95 -8.45 2.96
N LEU A 282 3.03 -9.15 3.24
CA LEU A 282 3.20 -9.86 4.51
C LEU A 282 3.76 -8.93 5.61
N PHE A 283 3.02 -8.77 6.68
CA PHE A 283 3.43 -8.06 7.89
C PHE A 283 3.68 -9.07 9.00
N ARG A 284 4.90 -9.35 9.32
CA ARG A 284 6.18 -8.75 8.95
C ARG A 284 7.31 -9.77 9.06
N TYR A 285 8.47 -9.48 8.46
CA TYR A 285 9.68 -10.25 8.69
C TYR A 285 10.10 -10.28 10.17
N GLY A 286 10.59 -11.44 10.61
CA GLY A 286 10.97 -11.72 12.00
C GLY A 286 9.87 -12.36 12.85
N LEU A 287 8.71 -12.65 12.24
CA LEU A 287 7.64 -13.49 12.78
C LEU A 287 7.07 -14.31 11.63
N GLY A 288 6.86 -15.61 11.85
CA GLY A 288 6.34 -16.54 10.85
C GLY A 288 7.36 -16.94 9.77
N ASP A 289 7.03 -18.01 9.06
CA ASP A 289 7.85 -18.58 7.99
C ASP A 289 7.26 -18.17 6.64
N PHE A 290 8.04 -17.50 5.79
CA PHE A 290 7.57 -16.96 4.51
C PHE A 290 7.33 -18.09 3.50
N PRO A 291 6.12 -18.20 2.91
CA PRO A 291 5.77 -19.23 1.93
C PRO A 291 6.32 -18.92 0.54
N ASP A 292 6.36 -19.97 -0.31
CA ASP A 292 6.51 -19.82 -1.76
C ASP A 292 5.21 -19.26 -2.37
N VAL A 293 5.29 -18.07 -2.95
CA VAL A 293 4.15 -17.34 -3.53
C VAL A 293 4.24 -17.20 -5.06
N ASN A 294 5.16 -17.92 -5.71
CA ASN A 294 5.37 -17.84 -7.17
C ASN A 294 4.13 -18.17 -8.01
N ASN A 295 3.17 -18.90 -7.46
CA ASN A 295 2.00 -19.38 -8.20
C ASN A 295 0.67 -18.83 -7.65
N LEU A 296 0.69 -17.69 -6.94
CA LEU A 296 -0.54 -17.10 -6.39
C LEU A 296 -1.39 -16.42 -7.45
N TRP A 297 -0.76 -15.77 -8.45
CA TRP A 297 -1.41 -14.95 -9.50
C TRP A 297 -1.16 -15.51 -10.88
#